data_261bccc9f0eed44d3b6f89d2042660c6
#
_entry.id   261bccc9f0eed44d3b6f89d2042660c6
#
_cell.length_a   1.000
_cell.length_b   1.000
_cell.length_c   1.000
_cell.angle_alpha   90.00
_cell.angle_beta   90.00
_cell.angle_gamma   90.00
#
_symmetry.space_group_name_H-M   'P 1'
#
loop_
_entity.id
_entity.type
_entity.pdbx_description
1 polymer ?
#
loop_
_entity_poly.entity_id
_entity_poly.type
_entity_poly.pdbx_seq_one_letter_code
_entity_poly.pdbx_strand_id
1 'polypeptide(L)'
;MTDKIIEKYQNMLTDLPNVNKVKYVESKTSNITTSWGAQPWDELMVSRDILANFYDGCIEAKLSIDNVKISTKNDQIIVSSPKTKFALRKLFFLGSTKTEKEDMIGQHGEGYKMSVVSLARMSIYDPINISGSDALIVGVGNKCEETGLRPLIFHFFKINEQNGSYFIINTLSDKLKKAFEFGMLNFFHPKNKLVGSPLSEYNEIECYQSTSNDGVGFYRGLKRIDIKGIPIIINIKKPYAAIEKLSKMDRDRQAFSQKIQSNFFNIFCRSGFYSLASNVDVVHYILKSSKKTWKKGAPLLASLARHSYERLKNNPKLKKLFGKDYISESKFRYSTSITWSDWYSNSTQGYILRRDKAQRKTKTLLPSYFSAFGVESSLDAFLRNKENTEKRIKNKKTKDLSSKENKAIDFLFKASRSMSPGFAKLFNRENEEDNLYDVKFKKIFCKELLGELKNGNDYNSKIIYLHKDLFKSNFGRIFSIFLHELSHASSGGADGSREFSDCLTFLLEQSIEKNKKINLYAKEWNNYRV
;
A
#
# COMPACT_ATOMS: atom_id res chain seq x y z
N MET A 1 -47.03 12.05 -36.91
CA MET A 1 -45.60 11.75 -36.53
C MET A 1 -45.50 10.53 -35.63
N THR A 2 -46.44 10.33 -34.71
CA THR A 2 -46.46 9.21 -33.75
C THR A 2 -46.55 7.84 -34.45
N ASP A 3 -47.40 7.70 -35.47
CA ASP A 3 -47.64 6.41 -36.15
C ASP A 3 -46.39 5.88 -36.88
N LYS A 4 -45.62 6.75 -37.54
CA LYS A 4 -44.35 6.38 -38.19
C LYS A 4 -43.27 5.87 -37.21
N ILE A 5 -43.22 6.41 -35.98
CA ILE A 5 -42.30 5.97 -34.95
C ILE A 5 -42.74 4.62 -34.39
N ILE A 6 -44.02 4.42 -34.19
CA ILE A 6 -44.56 3.14 -33.73
C ILE A 6 -44.33 2.06 -34.76
N GLU A 7 -44.57 2.33 -36.04
CA GLU A 7 -44.27 1.43 -37.15
C GLU A 7 -42.77 1.06 -37.23
N LYS A 8 -41.88 2.07 -37.10
CA LYS A 8 -40.43 1.83 -37.00
C LYS A 8 -40.12 0.83 -35.89
N TYR A 9 -40.69 1.03 -34.71
CA TYR A 9 -40.39 0.18 -33.54
C TYR A 9 -41.02 -1.22 -33.65
N GLN A 10 -42.18 -1.34 -34.28
CA GLN A 10 -42.77 -2.64 -34.60
C GLN A 10 -41.87 -3.43 -35.55
N ASN A 11 -41.32 -2.79 -36.59
CA ASN A 11 -40.40 -3.40 -37.53
C ASN A 11 -39.11 -3.81 -36.80
N MET A 12 -38.51 -2.95 -35.97
CA MET A 12 -37.34 -3.29 -35.15
C MET A 12 -37.56 -4.52 -34.26
N LEU A 13 -38.73 -4.69 -33.70
CA LEU A 13 -39.09 -5.87 -32.90
C LEU A 13 -39.30 -7.11 -33.75
N THR A 14 -39.92 -6.98 -34.93
CA THR A 14 -40.19 -8.09 -35.83
C THR A 14 -38.89 -8.63 -36.47
N ASP A 15 -37.88 -7.77 -36.65
CA ASP A 15 -36.58 -8.15 -37.14
C ASP A 15 -35.74 -9.00 -36.13
N LEU A 16 -36.20 -9.06 -34.88
CA LEU A 16 -35.53 -9.87 -33.87
C LEU A 16 -35.84 -11.37 -34.04
N PRO A 17 -34.85 -12.25 -33.83
CA PRO A 17 -35.08 -13.69 -33.91
C PRO A 17 -36.18 -14.15 -32.96
N ASN A 18 -37.09 -14.98 -33.46
CA ASN A 18 -38.21 -15.57 -32.73
C ASN A 18 -39.33 -14.58 -32.29
N VAL A 19 -39.33 -13.35 -32.75
CA VAL A 19 -40.44 -12.41 -32.57
C VAL A 19 -41.29 -12.39 -33.84
N ASN A 20 -42.52 -12.90 -33.76
CA ASN A 20 -43.42 -13.05 -34.90
C ASN A 20 -44.79 -12.37 -34.71
N LYS A 21 -45.03 -11.84 -33.49
CA LYS A 21 -46.26 -11.09 -33.18
C LYS A 21 -45.88 -9.86 -32.39
N VAL A 22 -46.21 -8.69 -32.88
CA VAL A 22 -45.94 -7.42 -32.21
C VAL A 22 -47.24 -6.60 -32.16
N LYS A 23 -47.65 -6.21 -30.98
CA LYS A 23 -48.81 -5.35 -30.75
C LYS A 23 -48.40 -4.15 -29.90
N TYR A 24 -48.62 -2.95 -30.42
CA TYR A 24 -48.43 -1.73 -29.65
C TYR A 24 -49.43 -1.65 -28.51
N VAL A 25 -48.97 -1.17 -27.33
CA VAL A 25 -49.82 -1.00 -26.13
C VAL A 25 -50.00 0.47 -25.79
N GLU A 26 -48.93 1.16 -25.47
CA GLU A 26 -48.96 2.57 -25.06
C GLU A 26 -47.57 3.21 -25.17
N SER A 27 -47.53 4.55 -25.17
CA SER A 27 -46.32 5.34 -25.02
C SER A 27 -46.47 6.28 -23.83
N LYS A 28 -45.41 6.40 -23.02
CA LYS A 28 -45.36 7.30 -21.87
C LYS A 28 -44.16 8.21 -21.94
N THR A 29 -44.39 9.52 -21.95
CA THR A 29 -43.30 10.51 -21.85
C THR A 29 -42.90 10.67 -20.39
N SER A 30 -41.62 10.58 -20.11
CA SER A 30 -41.08 10.75 -18.75
C SER A 30 -40.58 12.18 -18.52
N ASN A 31 -40.47 12.56 -17.25
CA ASN A 31 -39.81 13.81 -16.84
C ASN A 31 -38.27 13.74 -16.92
N ILE A 32 -37.74 12.60 -17.32
CA ILE A 32 -36.30 12.41 -17.50
C ILE A 32 -35.95 12.83 -18.91
N THR A 33 -34.94 13.68 -19.02
CA THR A 33 -34.45 14.20 -20.31
C THR A 33 -33.03 13.72 -20.59
N THR A 34 -32.56 13.88 -21.82
CA THR A 34 -31.18 13.57 -22.18
C THR A 34 -30.15 14.41 -21.43
N SER A 35 -30.54 15.49 -20.76
CA SER A 35 -29.70 16.32 -19.89
C SER A 35 -29.77 15.93 -18.41
N TRP A 36 -30.54 14.91 -18.05
CA TRP A 36 -30.70 14.47 -16.67
C TRP A 36 -29.41 13.81 -16.13
N GLY A 37 -29.05 14.12 -14.87
CA GLY A 37 -27.85 13.67 -14.20
C GLY A 37 -26.67 14.63 -14.37
N ALA A 38 -25.93 14.88 -13.30
CA ALA A 38 -24.85 15.86 -13.25
C ALA A 38 -23.63 15.48 -14.14
N GLN A 39 -23.35 14.18 -14.25
CA GLN A 39 -22.27 13.67 -15.11
C GLN A 39 -22.77 12.50 -15.98
N PRO A 40 -22.40 12.46 -17.27
CA PRO A 40 -22.69 11.31 -18.12
C PRO A 40 -21.86 10.10 -17.65
N TRP A 41 -22.49 8.94 -17.67
CA TRP A 41 -21.78 7.70 -17.45
C TRP A 41 -20.96 7.32 -18.69
N ASP A 42 -19.78 6.76 -18.47
CA ASP A 42 -18.97 6.16 -19.52
C ASP A 42 -19.49 4.76 -19.88
N GLU A 43 -18.89 4.15 -20.88
CA GLU A 43 -19.26 2.83 -21.38
C GLU A 43 -19.16 1.73 -20.32
N LEU A 44 -18.17 1.84 -19.40
CA LEU A 44 -17.98 0.89 -18.31
C LEU A 44 -19.11 1.00 -17.28
N MET A 45 -19.50 2.22 -16.93
CA MET A 45 -20.60 2.47 -16.00
C MET A 45 -21.94 1.98 -16.59
N VAL A 46 -22.21 2.28 -17.86
CA VAL A 46 -23.40 1.81 -18.56
C VAL A 46 -23.47 0.28 -18.58
N SER A 47 -22.41 -0.38 -19.04
CA SER A 47 -22.36 -1.85 -19.10
C SER A 47 -22.55 -2.47 -17.72
N ARG A 48 -21.87 -1.96 -16.71
CA ARG A 48 -21.94 -2.45 -15.33
C ARG A 48 -23.37 -2.36 -14.77
N ASP A 49 -24.04 -1.24 -15.00
CA ASP A 49 -25.38 -1.05 -14.45
C ASP A 49 -26.43 -1.91 -15.16
N ILE A 50 -26.38 -2.00 -16.48
CA ILE A 50 -27.25 -2.92 -17.23
C ILE A 50 -27.04 -4.36 -16.77
N LEU A 51 -25.78 -4.81 -16.67
CA LEU A 51 -25.46 -6.17 -16.22
C LEU A 51 -25.84 -6.42 -14.76
N ALA A 52 -25.80 -5.40 -13.90
CA ALA A 52 -26.28 -5.51 -12.51
C ALA A 52 -27.77 -5.85 -12.43
N ASN A 53 -28.60 -5.34 -13.35
CA ASN A 53 -30.02 -5.70 -13.38
C ASN A 53 -30.23 -7.18 -13.75
N PHE A 54 -29.42 -7.71 -14.68
CA PHE A 54 -29.45 -9.14 -15.03
C PHE A 54 -28.90 -10.03 -13.91
N TYR A 55 -27.86 -9.57 -13.22
CA TYR A 55 -27.32 -10.21 -12.03
C TYR A 55 -28.41 -10.36 -10.95
N ASP A 56 -29.04 -9.25 -10.59
CA ASP A 56 -30.13 -9.24 -9.62
C ASP A 56 -31.32 -10.13 -10.06
N GLY A 57 -31.65 -10.10 -11.35
CA GLY A 57 -32.69 -10.97 -11.92
C GLY A 57 -32.35 -12.47 -11.78
N CYS A 58 -31.11 -12.87 -11.93
CA CYS A 58 -30.68 -14.23 -11.66
C CYS A 58 -30.82 -14.60 -10.17
N ILE A 59 -30.43 -13.69 -9.25
CA ILE A 59 -30.58 -13.93 -7.81
C ILE A 59 -32.07 -14.08 -7.44
N GLU A 60 -32.97 -13.18 -7.93
CA GLU A 60 -34.39 -13.28 -7.69
C GLU A 60 -35.01 -14.60 -8.21
N ALA A 61 -34.55 -15.05 -9.37
CA ALA A 61 -34.98 -16.29 -9.98
C ALA A 61 -34.29 -17.54 -9.41
N LYS A 62 -33.36 -17.38 -8.44
CA LYS A 62 -32.50 -18.45 -7.88
C LYS A 62 -31.71 -19.18 -8.98
N LEU A 63 -31.26 -18.45 -9.98
CA LEU A 63 -30.46 -18.97 -11.09
C LEU A 63 -28.98 -18.62 -10.89
N SER A 64 -28.11 -19.45 -11.45
CA SER A 64 -26.70 -19.10 -11.57
C SER A 64 -26.52 -17.90 -12.51
N ILE A 65 -25.63 -17.00 -12.14
CA ILE A 65 -25.23 -15.84 -12.95
C ILE A 65 -24.62 -16.24 -14.30
N ASP A 66 -24.12 -17.45 -14.43
CA ASP A 66 -23.67 -18.02 -15.69
C ASP A 66 -24.77 -18.09 -16.77
N ASN A 67 -26.04 -17.89 -16.37
CA ASN A 67 -27.15 -17.78 -17.33
C ASN A 67 -27.15 -16.42 -18.06
N VAL A 68 -26.43 -15.41 -17.56
CA VAL A 68 -26.26 -14.14 -18.29
C VAL A 68 -25.33 -14.36 -19.46
N LYS A 69 -25.82 -14.15 -20.66
CA LYS A 69 -25.07 -14.27 -21.91
C LYS A 69 -24.95 -12.91 -22.56
N ILE A 70 -23.77 -12.62 -23.07
CA ILE A 70 -23.46 -11.38 -23.78
C ILE A 70 -22.99 -11.74 -25.18
N SER A 71 -23.58 -11.10 -26.19
CA SER A 71 -23.15 -11.18 -27.59
C SER A 71 -22.91 -9.77 -28.12
N THR A 72 -21.78 -9.56 -28.80
CA THR A 72 -21.36 -8.28 -29.38
C THR A 72 -21.14 -8.40 -30.89
N LYS A 73 -21.99 -9.16 -31.57
CA LYS A 73 -21.89 -9.45 -33.02
C LYS A 73 -22.82 -8.54 -33.81
N ASN A 74 -22.51 -8.38 -35.10
CA ASN A 74 -23.37 -7.71 -36.10
C ASN A 74 -23.83 -6.30 -35.66
N ASP A 75 -22.90 -5.50 -35.11
CA ASP A 75 -23.19 -4.14 -34.64
C ASP A 75 -24.31 -4.06 -33.60
N GLN A 76 -24.52 -5.15 -32.89
CA GLN A 76 -25.43 -5.24 -31.76
C GLN A 76 -24.72 -5.70 -30.49
N ILE A 77 -25.22 -5.19 -29.38
CA ILE A 77 -24.93 -5.77 -28.07
C ILE A 77 -26.23 -6.38 -27.56
N ILE A 78 -26.20 -7.69 -27.27
CA ILE A 78 -27.33 -8.43 -26.73
C ILE A 78 -26.91 -9.00 -25.38
N VAL A 79 -27.57 -8.57 -24.32
CA VAL A 79 -27.50 -9.19 -22.99
C VAL A 79 -28.75 -10.00 -22.79
N SER A 80 -28.62 -11.27 -22.45
CA SER A 80 -29.78 -12.15 -22.23
C SER A 80 -29.60 -13.01 -21.00
N SER A 81 -30.72 -13.34 -20.36
CA SER A 81 -30.78 -14.28 -19.26
C SER A 81 -32.05 -15.15 -19.37
N PRO A 82 -31.88 -16.42 -19.80
CA PRO A 82 -33.02 -17.34 -19.90
C PRO A 82 -33.68 -17.52 -18.54
N LYS A 83 -35.01 -17.69 -18.57
CA LYS A 83 -35.87 -17.93 -17.37
C LYS A 83 -35.96 -16.77 -16.37
N THR A 84 -35.28 -15.64 -16.60
CA THR A 84 -35.52 -14.44 -15.78
C THR A 84 -36.73 -13.67 -16.30
N LYS A 85 -37.44 -12.96 -15.42
CA LYS A 85 -38.56 -12.08 -15.80
C LYS A 85 -38.42 -10.73 -15.10
N PHE A 86 -38.49 -9.65 -15.88
CA PHE A 86 -38.50 -8.29 -15.39
C PHE A 86 -39.85 -7.65 -15.61
N ALA A 87 -40.37 -6.92 -14.64
CA ALA A 87 -41.53 -6.09 -14.81
C ALA A 87 -41.16 -4.80 -15.56
N LEU A 88 -41.15 -4.81 -16.90
CA LEU A 88 -40.66 -3.70 -17.72
C LEU A 88 -41.38 -2.38 -17.44
N ARG A 89 -42.66 -2.42 -17.03
CA ARG A 89 -43.42 -1.22 -16.64
C ARG A 89 -42.83 -0.48 -15.45
N LYS A 90 -42.11 -1.20 -14.55
CA LYS A 90 -41.41 -0.58 -13.40
C LYS A 90 -40.22 0.28 -13.83
N LEU A 91 -39.66 0.04 -15.00
CA LEU A 91 -38.53 0.84 -15.53
C LEU A 91 -38.95 2.30 -15.83
N PHE A 92 -40.23 2.57 -15.99
CA PHE A 92 -40.74 3.93 -16.16
C PHE A 92 -40.70 4.74 -14.85
N PHE A 93 -40.97 4.12 -13.70
CA PHE A 93 -41.07 4.81 -12.42
C PHE A 93 -39.71 5.03 -11.78
N LEU A 94 -39.52 6.16 -11.06
CA LEU A 94 -38.39 6.37 -10.18
C LEU A 94 -38.58 5.60 -8.87
N GLY A 95 -37.50 5.08 -8.31
CA GLY A 95 -37.52 4.29 -7.08
C GLY A 95 -37.22 2.80 -7.32
N SER A 96 -36.88 2.11 -6.27
CA SER A 96 -36.50 0.69 -6.29
C SER A 96 -37.38 -0.10 -5.33
N THR A 97 -37.85 -1.25 -5.77
CA THR A 97 -38.49 -2.26 -4.91
C THR A 97 -37.45 -3.16 -4.21
N LYS A 98 -36.16 -2.90 -4.42
CA LYS A 98 -35.05 -3.72 -3.95
C LYS A 98 -34.36 -3.13 -2.71
N THR A 99 -34.81 -1.96 -2.22
CA THR A 99 -34.18 -1.24 -1.08
C THR A 99 -34.08 -2.04 0.21
N GLU A 100 -34.99 -3.01 0.40
CA GLU A 100 -35.02 -3.86 1.61
C GLU A 100 -34.35 -5.22 1.41
N LYS A 101 -33.86 -5.54 0.19
CA LYS A 101 -33.22 -6.83 -0.10
C LYS A 101 -31.72 -6.71 -0.01
N GLU A 102 -31.13 -7.31 1.03
CA GLU A 102 -29.69 -7.25 1.32
C GLU A 102 -28.80 -7.84 0.22
N ASP A 103 -29.30 -8.81 -0.55
CA ASP A 103 -28.52 -9.56 -1.54
C ASP A 103 -28.46 -8.90 -2.93
N MET A 104 -29.15 -7.78 -3.15
CA MET A 104 -29.26 -7.13 -4.46
C MET A 104 -28.36 -5.93 -4.61
N ILE A 105 -27.81 -5.76 -5.82
CA ILE A 105 -26.91 -4.66 -6.19
C ILE A 105 -27.71 -3.38 -6.45
N GLY A 106 -28.87 -3.49 -7.11
CA GLY A 106 -29.68 -2.34 -7.56
C GLY A 106 -30.57 -1.75 -6.48
N GLN A 107 -30.10 -0.75 -5.73
CA GLN A 107 -30.84 -0.18 -4.60
C GLN A 107 -31.68 1.07 -4.93
N HIS A 108 -31.34 1.84 -5.96
CA HIS A 108 -31.88 3.18 -6.15
C HIS A 108 -32.89 3.32 -7.30
N GLY A 109 -33.06 2.33 -8.18
CA GLY A 109 -33.99 2.36 -9.30
C GLY A 109 -33.74 3.40 -10.39
N GLU A 110 -32.59 4.11 -10.29
CA GLU A 110 -32.23 5.18 -11.23
C GLU A 110 -31.24 4.69 -12.31
N GLY A 111 -30.54 3.57 -12.06
CA GLY A 111 -29.42 3.12 -12.88
C GLY A 111 -29.77 2.86 -14.32
N TYR A 112 -30.89 2.14 -14.59
CA TYR A 112 -31.35 1.91 -15.95
C TYR A 112 -31.58 3.20 -16.73
N LYS A 113 -32.21 4.20 -16.11
CA LYS A 113 -32.50 5.50 -16.74
C LYS A 113 -31.21 6.28 -17.04
N MET A 114 -30.28 6.28 -16.09
CA MET A 114 -28.95 6.88 -16.30
C MET A 114 -28.19 6.19 -17.45
N SER A 115 -28.29 4.86 -17.55
CA SER A 115 -27.71 4.11 -18.66
C SER A 115 -28.31 4.55 -20.00
N VAL A 116 -29.65 4.65 -20.09
CA VAL A 116 -30.33 5.09 -21.32
C VAL A 116 -30.00 6.54 -21.68
N VAL A 117 -29.99 7.45 -20.72
CA VAL A 117 -29.56 8.84 -20.92
C VAL A 117 -28.13 8.90 -21.44
N SER A 118 -27.23 8.13 -20.86
CA SER A 118 -25.81 8.10 -21.25
C SER A 118 -25.62 7.50 -22.63
N LEU A 119 -26.37 6.44 -22.99
CA LEU A 119 -26.41 5.90 -24.35
C LEU A 119 -26.89 6.94 -25.35
N ALA A 120 -27.96 7.69 -25.05
CA ALA A 120 -28.47 8.76 -25.92
C ALA A 120 -27.41 9.87 -26.13
N ARG A 121 -26.63 10.21 -25.09
CA ARG A 121 -25.50 11.16 -25.19
C ARG A 121 -24.35 10.63 -26.04
N MET A 122 -24.17 9.31 -26.09
CA MET A 122 -23.22 8.62 -26.98
C MET A 122 -23.79 8.43 -28.40
N SER A 123 -24.95 9.03 -28.71
CA SER A 123 -25.67 8.86 -29.98
C SER A 123 -26.14 7.42 -30.25
N ILE A 124 -26.37 6.64 -29.19
CA ILE A 124 -26.94 5.30 -29.24
C ILE A 124 -28.38 5.38 -28.75
N TYR A 125 -29.29 5.16 -29.65
CA TYR A 125 -30.73 5.38 -29.43
C TYR A 125 -31.52 4.08 -29.45
N ASP A 126 -32.74 4.14 -28.96
CA ASP A 126 -33.79 3.13 -29.06
C ASP A 126 -33.39 1.76 -28.49
N PRO A 127 -32.79 1.69 -27.23
CA PRO A 127 -32.53 0.41 -26.59
C PRO A 127 -33.80 -0.41 -26.41
N ILE A 128 -33.74 -1.69 -26.75
CA ILE A 128 -34.85 -2.64 -26.68
C ILE A 128 -34.69 -3.49 -25.41
N ASN A 129 -35.75 -3.63 -24.64
CA ASN A 129 -35.88 -4.54 -23.52
C ASN A 129 -37.00 -5.53 -23.78
N ILE A 130 -36.77 -6.80 -23.56
CA ILE A 130 -37.74 -7.87 -23.67
C ILE A 130 -37.77 -8.65 -22.36
N SER A 131 -38.98 -9.02 -21.91
CA SER A 131 -39.16 -9.90 -20.77
C SER A 131 -40.43 -10.71 -20.91
N GLY A 132 -40.32 -11.99 -21.20
CA GLY A 132 -41.45 -12.85 -21.51
C GLY A 132 -42.24 -12.33 -22.72
N SER A 133 -43.53 -11.99 -22.56
CA SER A 133 -44.37 -11.45 -23.62
C SER A 133 -44.39 -9.90 -23.67
N ASP A 134 -43.59 -9.22 -22.88
CA ASP A 134 -43.50 -7.76 -22.87
C ASP A 134 -42.24 -7.26 -23.56
N ALA A 135 -42.38 -6.20 -24.36
CA ALA A 135 -41.25 -5.47 -24.93
C ALA A 135 -41.37 -3.97 -24.64
N LEU A 136 -40.25 -3.31 -24.45
CA LEU A 136 -40.12 -1.88 -24.18
C LEU A 136 -38.98 -1.32 -25.04
N ILE A 137 -39.28 -0.26 -25.80
CA ILE A 137 -38.26 0.54 -26.47
C ILE A 137 -38.25 1.92 -25.83
N VAL A 138 -37.04 2.45 -25.49
CA VAL A 138 -36.94 3.79 -24.92
C VAL A 138 -36.36 4.73 -25.96
N GLY A 139 -37.24 5.54 -26.54
CA GLY A 139 -36.87 6.55 -27.54
C GLY A 139 -36.55 7.90 -26.89
N VAL A 140 -35.97 8.80 -27.70
CA VAL A 140 -35.74 10.19 -27.34
C VAL A 140 -36.74 11.07 -28.09
N GLY A 141 -37.55 11.82 -27.33
CA GLY A 141 -38.55 12.72 -27.87
C GLY A 141 -37.97 13.93 -28.58
N ASN A 142 -38.85 14.67 -29.24
CA ASN A 142 -38.47 15.95 -29.85
C ASN A 142 -38.05 16.95 -28.77
N LYS A 143 -37.29 17.94 -29.22
CA LYS A 143 -36.89 19.07 -28.35
C LYS A 143 -38.14 19.86 -27.95
N CYS A 144 -38.36 20.00 -26.65
CA CYS A 144 -39.41 20.84 -26.12
C CYS A 144 -39.11 22.32 -26.47
N GLU A 145 -40.07 23.04 -27.04
CA GLU A 145 -39.89 24.43 -27.46
C GLU A 145 -39.57 25.36 -26.28
N GLU A 146 -40.26 25.16 -25.15
CA GLU A 146 -40.10 26.00 -23.97
C GLU A 146 -38.77 25.77 -23.24
N THR A 147 -38.37 24.52 -23.07
CA THR A 147 -37.21 24.16 -22.24
C THR A 147 -35.96 23.81 -23.02
N GLY A 148 -36.08 23.55 -24.30
CA GLY A 148 -35.00 23.06 -25.15
C GLY A 148 -34.54 21.64 -24.84
N LEU A 149 -35.21 20.91 -23.92
CA LEU A 149 -34.83 19.58 -23.47
C LEU A 149 -35.53 18.48 -24.30
N ARG A 150 -34.92 17.32 -24.38
CA ARG A 150 -35.43 16.14 -25.08
C ARG A 150 -35.81 15.07 -24.05
N PRO A 151 -37.09 14.77 -23.83
CA PRO A 151 -37.55 13.77 -22.87
C PRO A 151 -37.30 12.35 -23.38
N LEU A 152 -37.17 11.39 -22.45
CA LEU A 152 -37.26 9.98 -22.77
C LEU A 152 -38.72 9.58 -22.92
N ILE A 153 -39.01 8.75 -23.95
CA ILE A 153 -40.36 8.20 -24.20
C ILE A 153 -40.26 6.68 -24.14
N PHE A 154 -41.09 6.08 -23.32
CA PHE A 154 -41.17 4.65 -23.09
C PHE A 154 -42.33 4.08 -23.92
N HIS A 155 -42.01 3.26 -24.93
CA HIS A 155 -42.97 2.64 -25.84
C HIS A 155 -43.11 1.16 -25.49
N PHE A 156 -44.33 0.79 -25.04
CA PHE A 156 -44.63 -0.57 -24.59
C PHE A 156 -45.34 -1.36 -25.67
N PHE A 157 -44.91 -2.62 -25.83
CA PHE A 157 -45.45 -3.57 -26.80
C PHE A 157 -45.75 -4.92 -26.13
N LYS A 158 -46.66 -5.68 -26.70
CA LYS A 158 -46.84 -7.10 -26.46
C LYS A 158 -46.28 -7.87 -27.65
N ILE A 159 -45.52 -8.94 -27.35
CA ILE A 159 -44.93 -9.85 -28.32
C ILE A 159 -45.31 -11.29 -27.99
N ASN A 160 -44.99 -12.24 -28.87
CA ASN A 160 -45.06 -13.65 -28.48
C ASN A 160 -44.07 -13.96 -27.39
N GLU A 161 -44.41 -14.90 -26.50
CA GLU A 161 -43.59 -15.24 -25.32
C GLU A 161 -42.14 -15.59 -25.70
N GLN A 162 -41.19 -14.95 -25.05
CA GLN A 162 -39.77 -15.19 -25.17
C GLN A 162 -39.24 -15.90 -23.92
N ASN A 163 -38.22 -16.76 -24.08
CA ASN A 163 -37.64 -17.47 -22.96
C ASN A 163 -36.64 -16.59 -22.20
N GLY A 164 -37.14 -15.77 -21.30
CA GLY A 164 -36.30 -14.94 -20.41
C GLY A 164 -36.36 -13.46 -20.74
N SER A 165 -35.29 -12.78 -20.40
CA SER A 165 -35.15 -11.34 -20.54
C SER A 165 -33.97 -10.98 -21.43
N TYR A 166 -34.11 -9.89 -22.19
CA TYR A 166 -33.12 -9.40 -23.14
C TYR A 166 -32.98 -7.89 -23.03
N PHE A 167 -31.78 -7.40 -23.17
CA PHE A 167 -31.43 -6.00 -23.43
C PHE A 167 -30.65 -5.93 -24.71
N ILE A 168 -31.08 -5.14 -25.69
CA ILE A 168 -30.51 -5.09 -27.04
C ILE A 168 -30.28 -3.64 -27.42
N ILE A 169 -29.06 -3.32 -27.89
CA ILE A 169 -28.72 -2.03 -28.48
C ILE A 169 -27.94 -2.23 -29.77
N ASN A 170 -28.20 -1.35 -30.75
CA ASN A 170 -27.45 -1.26 -31.98
C ASN A 170 -26.32 -0.25 -31.78
N THR A 171 -25.08 -0.63 -32.06
CA THR A 171 -23.93 0.26 -31.88
C THR A 171 -22.71 -0.19 -32.69
N LEU A 172 -22.02 0.78 -33.27
CA LEU A 172 -20.70 0.60 -33.88
C LEU A 172 -19.55 0.81 -32.88
N SER A 173 -19.84 1.25 -31.65
CA SER A 173 -18.82 1.55 -30.65
C SER A 173 -18.09 0.31 -30.14
N ASP A 174 -16.86 0.07 -30.62
CA ASP A 174 -15.99 -1.00 -30.10
C ASP A 174 -15.69 -0.86 -28.61
N LYS A 175 -15.64 0.38 -28.12
CA LYS A 175 -15.40 0.66 -26.71
C LYS A 175 -16.55 0.15 -25.86
N LEU A 176 -17.79 0.40 -26.28
CA LEU A 176 -18.98 -0.10 -25.59
C LEU A 176 -19.10 -1.63 -25.72
N LYS A 177 -18.83 -2.20 -26.89
CA LYS A 177 -18.80 -3.66 -27.10
C LYS A 177 -17.84 -4.33 -26.11
N LYS A 178 -16.60 -3.84 -26.03
CA LYS A 178 -15.59 -4.32 -25.06
C LYS A 178 -16.04 -4.15 -23.62
N ALA A 179 -16.68 -3.02 -23.25
CA ALA A 179 -17.20 -2.79 -21.92
C ALA A 179 -18.23 -3.84 -21.51
N PHE A 180 -19.09 -4.29 -22.43
CA PHE A 180 -20.03 -5.39 -22.17
C PHE A 180 -19.33 -6.76 -22.13
N GLU A 181 -18.43 -7.07 -23.06
CA GLU A 181 -17.69 -8.34 -23.10
C GLU A 181 -16.95 -8.63 -21.79
N PHE A 182 -16.32 -7.60 -21.22
CA PHE A 182 -15.61 -7.71 -19.95
C PHE A 182 -16.47 -7.35 -18.74
N GLY A 183 -17.70 -6.91 -18.95
CA GLY A 183 -18.59 -6.41 -17.90
C GLY A 183 -18.87 -7.42 -16.80
N MET A 184 -18.95 -8.71 -17.12
CA MET A 184 -19.18 -9.78 -16.14
C MET A 184 -18.00 -9.96 -15.15
N LEU A 185 -16.81 -9.48 -15.49
CA LEU A 185 -15.69 -9.47 -14.53
C LEU A 185 -15.94 -8.54 -13.33
N ASN A 186 -16.90 -7.62 -13.44
CA ASN A 186 -17.28 -6.74 -12.34
C ASN A 186 -18.23 -7.41 -11.33
N PHE A 187 -18.61 -8.66 -11.54
CA PHE A 187 -19.50 -9.39 -10.64
C PHE A 187 -18.83 -10.63 -10.09
N PHE A 188 -19.00 -10.89 -8.78
CA PHE A 188 -18.52 -12.10 -8.18
C PHE A 188 -19.42 -13.28 -8.55
N HIS A 189 -18.82 -14.27 -9.17
CA HIS A 189 -19.45 -15.58 -9.43
C HIS A 189 -18.36 -16.66 -9.60
N PRO A 190 -18.69 -17.95 -9.36
CA PRO A 190 -17.68 -19.02 -9.37
C PRO A 190 -16.93 -19.19 -10.69
N LYS A 191 -17.55 -18.82 -11.81
CA LYS A 191 -16.92 -18.88 -13.15
C LYS A 191 -16.32 -17.56 -13.62
N ASN A 192 -16.23 -16.55 -12.75
CA ASN A 192 -15.52 -15.32 -13.09
C ASN A 192 -14.03 -15.66 -13.35
N LYS A 193 -13.54 -15.29 -14.53
CA LYS A 193 -12.17 -15.61 -14.96
C LYS A 193 -11.08 -15.08 -14.01
N LEU A 194 -11.39 -14.09 -13.19
CA LEU A 194 -10.45 -13.56 -12.17
C LEU A 194 -10.36 -14.46 -10.94
N VAL A 195 -11.38 -15.27 -10.65
CA VAL A 195 -11.47 -16.08 -9.44
C VAL A 195 -10.77 -17.42 -9.67
N GLY A 196 -9.71 -17.64 -8.89
CA GLY A 196 -8.95 -18.89 -8.86
C GLY A 196 -9.36 -19.80 -7.70
N SER A 197 -8.42 -20.57 -7.17
CA SER A 197 -8.66 -21.51 -6.09
C SER A 197 -9.05 -20.80 -4.78
N PRO A 198 -9.99 -21.37 -3.99
CA PRO A 198 -10.35 -20.83 -2.69
C PRO A 198 -9.16 -20.89 -1.72
N LEU A 199 -8.98 -19.86 -0.92
CA LEU A 199 -7.96 -19.76 0.13
C LEU A 199 -8.58 -19.87 1.52
N SER A 200 -9.72 -19.24 1.75
CA SER A 200 -10.39 -19.20 3.03
C SER A 200 -11.82 -18.68 2.88
N GLU A 201 -12.71 -19.14 3.75
CA GLU A 201 -14.04 -18.59 3.90
C GLU A 201 -14.37 -18.48 5.38
N TYR A 202 -14.97 -17.35 5.80
CA TYR A 202 -15.47 -17.16 7.13
C TYR A 202 -16.49 -16.00 7.20
N ASN A 203 -17.61 -16.23 7.87
CA ASN A 203 -18.65 -15.22 8.15
C ASN A 203 -18.99 -14.33 6.94
N GLU A 204 -19.40 -14.92 5.83
CA GLU A 204 -19.77 -14.22 4.61
C GLU A 204 -18.63 -13.44 3.94
N ILE A 205 -17.39 -13.76 4.30
CA ILE A 205 -16.19 -13.24 3.62
C ILE A 205 -15.44 -14.41 3.01
N GLU A 206 -15.27 -14.37 1.71
CA GLU A 206 -14.54 -15.36 0.94
C GLU A 206 -13.23 -14.78 0.43
N CYS A 207 -12.18 -15.58 0.43
CA CYS A 207 -10.89 -15.25 -0.14
C CYS A 207 -10.46 -16.32 -1.13
N TYR A 208 -10.07 -15.88 -2.33
CA TYR A 208 -9.60 -16.75 -3.41
C TYR A 208 -8.25 -16.24 -3.93
N GLN A 209 -7.52 -17.10 -4.62
CA GLN A 209 -6.42 -16.66 -5.45
C GLN A 209 -6.96 -15.86 -6.63
N SER A 210 -6.24 -14.84 -7.08
CA SER A 210 -6.52 -14.20 -8.35
C SER A 210 -5.76 -14.91 -9.47
N THR A 211 -6.38 -15.03 -10.63
CA THR A 211 -5.72 -15.55 -11.85
C THR A 211 -4.83 -14.50 -12.52
N SER A 212 -4.94 -13.23 -12.07
CA SER A 212 -4.09 -12.12 -12.53
C SER A 212 -3.02 -11.77 -11.51
N ASN A 213 -2.05 -10.91 -11.90
CA ASN A 213 -1.05 -10.37 -10.96
C ASN A 213 -1.63 -9.37 -9.94
N ASP A 214 -2.84 -8.88 -10.19
CA ASP A 214 -3.57 -7.98 -9.32
C ASP A 214 -4.78 -8.69 -8.73
N GLY A 215 -5.18 -8.24 -7.56
CA GLY A 215 -6.37 -8.73 -6.90
C GLY A 215 -7.57 -7.80 -7.09
N VAL A 216 -8.72 -8.29 -6.66
CA VAL A 216 -10.00 -7.55 -6.72
C VAL A 216 -10.76 -7.74 -5.41
N GLY A 217 -11.37 -6.66 -4.93
CA GLY A 217 -12.32 -6.70 -3.83
C GLY A 217 -13.74 -6.54 -4.35
N PHE A 218 -14.59 -7.53 -4.05
CA PHE A 218 -16.02 -7.51 -4.28
C PHE A 218 -16.75 -7.20 -2.97
N TYR A 219 -17.77 -6.36 -3.06
CA TYR A 219 -18.66 -6.06 -1.96
C TYR A 219 -20.10 -6.25 -2.42
N ARG A 220 -20.83 -7.15 -1.78
CA ARG A 220 -22.18 -7.54 -2.19
C ARG A 220 -22.24 -7.97 -3.67
N GLY A 221 -21.27 -8.79 -4.07
CA GLY A 221 -21.17 -9.31 -5.44
C GLY A 221 -20.66 -8.32 -6.51
N LEU A 222 -20.47 -7.04 -6.19
CA LEU A 222 -19.99 -6.04 -7.14
C LEU A 222 -18.52 -5.69 -6.86
N LYS A 223 -17.71 -5.62 -7.92
CA LYS A 223 -16.34 -5.12 -7.86
C LYS A 223 -16.30 -3.67 -7.39
N ARG A 224 -15.54 -3.40 -6.33
CA ARG A 224 -15.45 -2.08 -5.72
C ARG A 224 -14.03 -1.56 -5.58
N ILE A 225 -13.02 -2.45 -5.55
CA ILE A 225 -11.61 -2.06 -5.45
C ILE A 225 -10.73 -2.95 -6.31
N ASP A 226 -9.64 -2.37 -6.79
CA ASP A 226 -8.49 -3.10 -7.33
C ASP A 226 -7.39 -3.20 -6.27
N ILE A 227 -6.84 -4.40 -6.09
CA ILE A 227 -5.78 -4.69 -5.12
C ILE A 227 -4.48 -4.89 -5.89
N LYS A 228 -3.81 -3.78 -6.22
CA LYS A 228 -2.63 -3.81 -7.08
C LYS A 228 -1.46 -4.56 -6.46
N GLY A 229 -0.86 -5.46 -7.24
CA GLY A 229 0.33 -6.22 -6.88
C GLY A 229 0.12 -7.28 -5.79
N ILE A 230 -1.12 -7.60 -5.46
CA ILE A 230 -1.50 -8.66 -4.51
C ILE A 230 -2.59 -9.51 -5.14
N PRO A 231 -2.26 -10.68 -5.71
CA PRO A 231 -3.18 -11.47 -6.52
C PRO A 231 -4.18 -12.28 -5.67
N ILE A 232 -5.07 -11.59 -4.99
CA ILE A 232 -6.16 -12.19 -4.21
C ILE A 232 -7.52 -11.59 -4.60
N ILE A 233 -8.55 -12.40 -4.51
CA ILE A 233 -9.94 -11.98 -4.60
C ILE A 233 -10.53 -12.01 -3.20
N ILE A 234 -11.13 -10.89 -2.79
CA ILE A 234 -11.87 -10.78 -1.52
C ILE A 234 -13.31 -10.50 -1.88
N ASN A 235 -14.23 -11.35 -1.43
CA ASN A 235 -15.67 -11.15 -1.59
C ASN A 235 -16.35 -11.00 -0.22
N ILE A 236 -16.91 -9.84 0.07
CA ILE A 236 -17.68 -9.55 1.27
C ILE A 236 -19.16 -9.59 0.87
N LYS A 237 -19.88 -10.64 1.27
CA LYS A 237 -21.28 -10.90 0.87
C LYS A 237 -22.27 -10.04 1.65
N LYS A 238 -22.07 -9.87 2.97
CA LYS A 238 -22.98 -9.14 3.86
C LYS A 238 -22.69 -7.64 3.92
N PRO A 239 -23.73 -6.81 4.13
CA PRO A 239 -23.52 -5.40 4.43
C PRO A 239 -22.82 -5.21 5.78
N TYR A 240 -21.87 -4.27 5.81
CA TYR A 240 -21.18 -3.83 7.01
C TYR A 240 -21.43 -2.34 7.23
N ALA A 241 -21.98 -1.98 8.38
CA ALA A 241 -22.37 -0.60 8.71
C ALA A 241 -21.27 0.43 8.43
N ALA A 242 -20.00 0.08 8.68
CA ALA A 242 -18.86 0.94 8.41
C ALA A 242 -18.64 1.22 6.92
N ILE A 243 -19.01 0.29 6.03
CA ILE A 243 -18.95 0.47 4.57
C ILE A 243 -20.23 1.14 4.09
N GLU A 244 -21.39 0.66 4.53
CA GLU A 244 -22.69 1.18 4.12
C GLU A 244 -22.84 2.68 4.42
N LYS A 245 -22.43 3.12 5.61
CA LYS A 245 -22.48 4.54 5.99
C LYS A 245 -21.68 5.43 5.03
N LEU A 246 -20.56 4.92 4.50
CA LEU A 246 -19.70 5.66 3.58
C LEU A 246 -20.12 5.47 2.12
N SER A 247 -20.68 4.29 1.77
CA SER A 247 -21.10 3.99 0.40
C SER A 247 -22.46 4.60 0.04
N LYS A 248 -23.31 4.94 1.03
CA LYS A 248 -24.56 5.68 0.79
C LYS A 248 -24.34 7.05 0.11
N MET A 249 -23.14 7.60 0.19
CA MET A 249 -22.74 8.83 -0.50
C MET A 249 -22.31 8.59 -1.96
N ASP A 250 -22.10 7.33 -2.37
CA ASP A 250 -21.62 6.96 -3.71
C ASP A 250 -22.80 6.47 -4.58
N ARG A 251 -23.64 7.41 -5.02
CA ARG A 251 -24.74 7.14 -5.95
C ARG A 251 -24.25 6.55 -7.28
N ASP A 252 -23.04 6.91 -7.70
CA ASP A 252 -22.51 6.57 -9.02
C ASP A 252 -21.79 5.22 -9.03
N ARG A 253 -21.83 4.44 -7.93
CA ARG A 253 -21.19 3.11 -7.80
C ARG A 253 -19.71 3.10 -8.20
N GLN A 254 -19.00 4.20 -7.92
CA GLN A 254 -17.59 4.34 -8.22
C GLN A 254 -16.72 3.41 -7.34
N ALA A 255 -15.44 3.33 -7.67
CA ALA A 255 -14.47 2.63 -6.83
C ALA A 255 -14.45 3.23 -5.41
N PHE A 256 -14.28 2.40 -4.40
CA PHE A 256 -14.23 2.85 -3.01
C PHE A 256 -13.10 3.88 -2.80
N SER A 257 -13.41 4.97 -2.10
CA SER A 257 -12.40 5.91 -1.61
C SER A 257 -11.36 5.22 -0.72
N GLN A 258 -10.19 5.84 -0.49
CA GLN A 258 -9.16 5.26 0.37
C GLN A 258 -9.66 4.91 1.77
N LYS A 259 -10.58 5.71 2.33
CA LYS A 259 -11.17 5.44 3.64
C LYS A 259 -12.05 4.19 3.64
N ILE A 260 -12.85 4.01 2.59
CA ILE A 260 -13.68 2.80 2.42
C ILE A 260 -12.79 1.59 2.13
N GLN A 261 -11.74 1.73 1.31
CA GLN A 261 -10.77 0.66 1.07
C GLN A 261 -10.10 0.19 2.37
N SER A 262 -9.69 1.13 3.24
CA SER A 262 -9.11 0.79 4.54
C SER A 262 -10.10 0.03 5.43
N ASN A 263 -11.36 0.43 5.46
CA ASN A 263 -12.41 -0.30 6.19
C ASN A 263 -12.67 -1.68 5.60
N PHE A 264 -12.67 -1.80 4.27
CA PHE A 264 -12.81 -3.08 3.57
C PHE A 264 -11.71 -4.06 3.99
N PHE A 265 -10.44 -3.62 3.99
CA PHE A 265 -9.33 -4.45 4.43
C PHE A 265 -9.36 -4.77 5.92
N ASN A 266 -9.81 -3.84 6.76
CA ASN A 266 -9.97 -4.09 8.19
C ASN A 266 -11.06 -5.14 8.46
N ILE A 267 -12.17 -5.10 7.73
CA ILE A 267 -13.23 -6.11 7.83
C ILE A 267 -12.71 -7.47 7.40
N PHE A 268 -12.01 -7.53 6.26
CA PHE A 268 -11.37 -8.75 5.80
C PHE A 268 -10.44 -9.35 6.87
N CYS A 269 -9.60 -8.53 7.51
CA CYS A 269 -8.65 -9.01 8.51
C CYS A 269 -9.31 -9.40 9.85
N ARG A 270 -10.44 -8.78 10.19
CA ARG A 270 -11.17 -9.04 11.44
C ARG A 270 -12.22 -10.13 11.34
N SER A 271 -12.53 -10.59 10.13
CA SER A 271 -13.64 -11.51 9.94
C SER A 271 -13.49 -12.74 10.83
N GLY A 272 -14.33 -12.80 11.86
CA GLY A 272 -14.59 -13.92 12.71
C GLY A 272 -13.59 -14.27 13.80
N PHE A 273 -13.94 -15.34 14.55
CA PHE A 273 -13.18 -15.86 15.69
C PHE A 273 -11.76 -16.30 15.30
N TYR A 274 -11.62 -16.81 14.09
CA TYR A 274 -10.35 -17.08 13.43
C TYR A 274 -10.17 -16.07 12.29
N SER A 275 -9.75 -14.87 12.64
CA SER A 275 -9.46 -13.81 11.69
C SER A 275 -8.61 -14.33 10.52
N LEU A 276 -8.96 -13.94 9.30
CA LEU A 276 -8.17 -14.28 8.11
C LEU A 276 -6.70 -13.84 8.25
N ALA A 277 -6.45 -12.76 8.99
CA ALA A 277 -5.11 -12.31 9.36
C ALA A 277 -4.36 -13.26 10.31
N SER A 278 -5.03 -14.24 10.92
CA SER A 278 -4.40 -15.28 11.75
C SER A 278 -4.20 -16.59 11.00
N ASN A 279 -4.77 -16.73 9.81
CA ASN A 279 -4.56 -17.89 8.96
C ASN A 279 -3.18 -17.81 8.30
N VAL A 280 -2.23 -18.62 8.81
CA VAL A 280 -0.83 -18.60 8.34
C VAL A 280 -0.71 -18.87 6.85
N ASP A 281 -1.54 -19.75 6.29
CA ASP A 281 -1.45 -20.13 4.88
C ASP A 281 -1.95 -19.00 3.98
N VAL A 282 -3.03 -18.33 4.34
CA VAL A 282 -3.54 -17.15 3.64
C VAL A 282 -2.50 -16.01 3.70
N VAL A 283 -2.00 -15.71 4.90
CA VAL A 283 -1.01 -14.63 5.09
C VAL A 283 0.29 -14.96 4.35
N HIS A 284 0.76 -16.20 4.41
CA HIS A 284 1.94 -16.64 3.68
C HIS A 284 1.75 -16.50 2.16
N TYR A 285 0.59 -16.91 1.63
CA TYR A 285 0.28 -16.73 0.21
C TYR A 285 0.28 -15.25 -0.20
N ILE A 286 -0.43 -14.41 0.56
CA ILE A 286 -0.49 -12.95 0.31
C ILE A 286 0.92 -12.34 0.30
N LEU A 287 1.72 -12.62 1.31
CA LEU A 287 3.09 -12.10 1.41
C LEU A 287 3.96 -12.59 0.27
N LYS A 288 3.96 -13.90 -0.01
CA LYS A 288 4.76 -14.49 -1.10
C LYS A 288 4.41 -13.88 -2.45
N SER A 289 3.12 -13.76 -2.74
CA SER A 289 2.62 -13.24 -4.03
C SER A 289 2.85 -11.74 -4.19
N SER A 290 2.86 -10.99 -3.07
CA SER A 290 3.05 -9.53 -3.07
C SER A 290 4.50 -9.07 -2.93
N LYS A 291 5.49 -9.93 -3.10
CA LYS A 291 6.91 -9.61 -2.86
C LYS A 291 7.39 -8.34 -3.57
N LYS A 292 6.88 -8.08 -4.77
CA LYS A 292 7.20 -6.86 -5.56
C LYS A 292 6.72 -5.55 -4.90
N THR A 293 5.69 -5.62 -4.06
CA THR A 293 5.11 -4.45 -3.39
C THR A 293 5.68 -4.19 -1.99
N TRP A 294 6.47 -5.10 -1.42
CA TRP A 294 6.93 -5.00 -0.04
C TRP A 294 7.62 -3.69 0.30
N LYS A 295 8.52 -3.21 -0.57
CA LYS A 295 9.27 -1.95 -0.35
C LYS A 295 8.35 -0.73 -0.32
N LYS A 296 7.34 -0.70 -1.17
CA LYS A 296 6.39 0.41 -1.26
C LYS A 296 5.30 0.36 -0.20
N GLY A 297 5.09 -0.83 0.37
CA GLY A 297 3.97 -1.11 1.24
C GLY A 297 2.64 -1.22 0.48
N ALA A 298 1.62 -1.72 1.18
CA ALA A 298 0.26 -1.80 0.66
C ALA A 298 -0.75 -1.74 1.81
N PRO A 299 -1.92 -1.08 1.64
CA PRO A 299 -2.94 -0.98 2.68
C PRO A 299 -3.38 -2.32 3.26
N LEU A 300 -3.55 -3.34 2.40
CA LEU A 300 -3.89 -4.69 2.84
C LEU A 300 -2.82 -5.29 3.75
N LEU A 301 -1.53 -5.17 3.39
CA LEU A 301 -0.43 -5.70 4.21
C LEU A 301 -0.34 -4.99 5.55
N ALA A 302 -0.57 -3.68 5.60
CA ALA A 302 -0.62 -2.92 6.85
C ALA A 302 -1.81 -3.36 7.74
N SER A 303 -2.96 -3.64 7.15
CA SER A 303 -4.13 -4.15 7.87
C SER A 303 -3.90 -5.57 8.37
N LEU A 304 -3.35 -6.47 7.57
CA LEU A 304 -2.95 -7.81 7.99
C LEU A 304 -1.99 -7.74 9.19
N ALA A 305 -0.97 -6.91 9.12
CA ALA A 305 0.00 -6.74 10.18
C ALA A 305 -0.64 -6.26 11.49
N ARG A 306 -1.54 -5.26 11.41
CA ARG A 306 -2.24 -4.70 12.57
C ARG A 306 -3.04 -5.76 13.32
N HIS A 307 -3.66 -6.68 12.60
CA HIS A 307 -4.55 -7.69 13.18
C HIS A 307 -3.86 -9.02 13.50
N SER A 308 -2.60 -9.21 13.10
CA SER A 308 -1.89 -10.49 13.24
C SER A 308 -0.65 -10.45 14.12
N TYR A 309 -0.27 -9.28 14.62
CA TYR A 309 1.04 -9.01 15.26
C TYR A 309 1.50 -10.09 16.24
N GLU A 310 0.70 -10.42 17.26
CA GLU A 310 1.12 -11.36 18.30
C GLU A 310 1.14 -12.83 17.82
N ARG A 311 0.28 -13.17 16.85
CA ARG A 311 0.04 -14.55 16.44
C ARG A 311 1.01 -15.05 15.39
N LEU A 312 1.53 -14.16 14.54
CA LEU A 312 2.35 -14.54 13.38
C LEU A 312 3.83 -14.19 13.52
N LYS A 313 4.20 -13.29 14.43
CA LYS A 313 5.59 -12.81 14.61
C LYS A 313 6.62 -13.93 14.72
N ASN A 314 6.28 -15.02 15.38
CA ASN A 314 7.19 -16.15 15.63
C ASN A 314 6.98 -17.35 14.69
N ASN A 315 6.08 -17.24 13.71
CA ASN A 315 5.79 -18.36 12.84
C ASN A 315 6.98 -18.71 11.93
N PRO A 316 7.50 -19.96 11.96
CA PRO A 316 8.69 -20.35 11.22
C PRO A 316 8.50 -20.28 9.70
N LYS A 317 7.27 -20.51 9.19
CA LYS A 317 6.94 -20.45 7.76
C LYS A 317 7.09 -19.02 7.23
N LEU A 318 6.65 -18.01 8.01
CA LEU A 318 6.79 -16.61 7.66
C LEU A 318 8.23 -16.12 7.82
N LYS A 319 8.92 -16.51 8.90
CA LYS A 319 10.35 -16.20 9.07
C LYS A 319 11.20 -16.72 7.92
N LYS A 320 10.91 -17.93 7.42
CA LYS A 320 11.60 -18.52 6.26
C LYS A 320 11.37 -17.71 4.99
N LEU A 321 10.17 -17.11 4.81
CA LEU A 321 9.83 -16.30 3.63
C LEU A 321 10.71 -15.06 3.50
N PHE A 322 11.04 -14.41 4.61
CA PHE A 322 11.86 -13.19 4.61
C PHE A 322 13.36 -13.48 4.70
N GLY A 323 13.77 -14.57 5.36
CA GLY A 323 15.18 -14.89 5.56
C GLY A 323 15.92 -13.79 6.34
N LYS A 324 17.21 -13.55 5.97
CA LYS A 324 18.05 -12.54 6.60
C LYS A 324 18.23 -11.27 5.76
N ASP A 325 17.57 -11.20 4.59
CA ASP A 325 17.80 -10.15 3.59
C ASP A 325 16.97 -8.87 3.85
N TYR A 326 16.05 -8.92 4.80
CA TYR A 326 15.11 -7.85 5.09
C TYR A 326 15.21 -7.37 6.53
N ILE A 327 14.94 -6.09 6.72
CA ILE A 327 14.81 -5.44 8.03
C ILE A 327 13.60 -4.51 7.99
N SER A 328 12.82 -4.45 9.05
CA SER A 328 11.67 -3.55 9.13
C SER A 328 12.03 -2.24 9.82
N GLU A 329 11.46 -1.16 9.34
CA GLU A 329 11.63 0.17 9.91
C GLU A 329 11.13 0.22 11.35
N SER A 330 11.89 0.85 12.26
CA SER A 330 11.44 1.14 13.63
C SER A 330 11.11 2.61 13.76
N LYS A 331 10.01 2.93 14.44
CA LYS A 331 9.75 4.30 14.87
C LYS A 331 10.64 4.60 16.07
N PHE A 332 11.71 5.37 15.86
CA PHE A 332 12.50 5.93 16.96
C PHE A 332 11.72 7.09 17.60
N ARG A 333 11.46 7.00 18.89
CA ARG A 333 10.82 8.08 19.66
C ARG A 333 11.75 9.25 20.03
N TYR A 334 12.98 9.26 19.56
CA TYR A 334 14.01 10.22 19.96
C TYR A 334 14.23 11.34 18.94
N SER A 335 13.32 12.03 18.54
CA SER A 335 13.26 13.35 17.93
C SER A 335 12.18 13.42 16.86
N THR A 336 11.42 14.46 16.89
CA THR A 336 10.30 14.74 16.00
C THR A 336 10.72 15.14 14.58
N SER A 337 12.02 15.22 14.29
CA SER A 337 12.55 15.81 13.05
C SER A 337 13.43 14.88 12.18
N ILE A 338 13.84 13.72 12.67
CA ILE A 338 14.71 12.81 11.90
C ILE A 338 13.93 11.58 11.49
N THR A 339 13.83 11.33 10.17
CA THR A 339 13.25 10.09 9.68
C THR A 339 14.18 8.92 9.97
N TRP A 340 13.63 7.70 10.14
CA TRP A 340 14.44 6.49 10.27
C TRP A 340 15.43 6.35 9.11
N SER A 341 15.02 6.68 7.90
CA SER A 341 15.86 6.60 6.70
C SER A 341 17.12 7.47 6.84
N ASP A 342 16.94 8.70 7.33
CA ASP A 342 18.06 9.64 7.53
C ASP A 342 18.96 9.18 8.65
N TRP A 343 18.38 8.72 9.77
CA TRP A 343 19.17 8.18 10.88
C TRP A 343 19.97 6.94 10.46
N TYR A 344 19.34 5.98 9.78
CA TYR A 344 20.01 4.76 9.29
C TYR A 344 21.12 5.08 8.29
N SER A 345 20.92 6.07 7.43
CA SER A 345 21.88 6.46 6.41
C SER A 345 23.04 7.27 6.95
N ASN A 346 22.81 8.13 7.94
CA ASN A 346 23.73 9.20 8.34
C ASN A 346 24.28 9.05 9.76
N SER A 347 23.70 8.18 10.62
CA SER A 347 24.21 8.00 11.97
C SER A 347 25.32 6.96 12.06
N THR A 348 26.19 7.09 13.06
CA THR A 348 27.22 6.09 13.39
C THR A 348 26.61 4.73 13.69
N GLN A 349 25.47 4.71 14.34
CA GLN A 349 24.73 3.50 14.68
C GLN A 349 24.14 2.84 13.44
N GLY A 350 23.59 3.62 12.51
CA GLY A 350 23.15 3.16 11.20
C GLY A 350 24.32 2.60 10.38
N TYR A 351 25.50 3.21 10.49
CA TYR A 351 26.73 2.71 9.88
C TYR A 351 27.17 1.36 10.47
N ILE A 352 27.06 1.18 11.79
CA ILE A 352 27.34 -0.10 12.47
C ILE A 352 26.38 -1.19 11.99
N LEU A 353 25.09 -0.89 11.89
CA LEU A 353 24.08 -1.83 11.37
C LEU A 353 24.36 -2.22 9.91
N ARG A 354 24.80 -1.28 9.08
CA ARG A 354 25.15 -1.54 7.67
C ARG A 354 26.42 -2.36 7.52
N ARG A 355 27.36 -2.25 8.47
CA ARG A 355 28.67 -2.93 8.45
C ARG A 355 28.72 -4.27 9.16
N ASP A 356 27.63 -4.75 9.72
CA ASP A 356 27.63 -6.07 10.36
C ASP A 356 28.14 -7.13 9.38
N LYS A 357 29.25 -7.78 9.73
CA LYS A 357 30.01 -8.70 8.85
C LYS A 357 29.26 -9.93 8.40
N ALA A 358 28.25 -10.34 9.13
CA ALA A 358 27.33 -11.39 8.68
C ALA A 358 26.53 -10.97 7.43
N GLN A 359 26.67 -9.71 6.99
CA GLN A 359 25.83 -9.08 6.00
C GLN A 359 26.61 -8.20 5.05
N ARG A 360 27.46 -8.80 4.24
CA ARG A 360 28.05 -8.13 3.06
C ARG A 360 27.01 -7.70 2.01
N LYS A 361 25.74 -8.07 2.19
CA LYS A 361 24.59 -7.59 1.40
C LYS A 361 23.82 -6.57 2.24
N THR A 362 23.59 -5.40 1.66
CA THR A 362 22.68 -4.39 2.22
C THR A 362 21.31 -5.01 2.41
N LYS A 363 20.84 -5.11 3.66
CA LYS A 363 19.46 -5.54 3.94
C LYS A 363 18.48 -4.57 3.28
N THR A 364 17.44 -5.13 2.70
CA THR A 364 16.34 -4.32 2.15
C THR A 364 15.47 -3.83 3.30
N LEU A 365 15.31 -2.51 3.40
CA LEU A 365 14.41 -1.88 4.37
C LEU A 365 12.95 -2.05 3.93
N LEU A 366 12.11 -2.52 4.84
CA LEU A 366 10.67 -2.70 4.67
C LEU A 366 9.89 -1.78 5.63
N PRO A 367 8.64 -1.42 5.32
CA PRO A 367 7.79 -0.68 6.22
C PRO A 367 7.70 -1.30 7.62
N SER A 368 7.53 -0.47 8.65
CA SER A 368 7.59 -0.88 10.06
C SER A 368 6.64 -2.03 10.44
N TYR A 369 5.49 -2.12 9.80
CA TYR A 369 4.51 -3.17 10.08
C TYR A 369 4.97 -4.58 9.70
N PHE A 370 6.03 -4.75 8.89
CA PHE A 370 6.58 -6.06 8.59
C PHE A 370 7.18 -6.78 9.81
N SER A 371 7.47 -6.06 10.90
CA SER A 371 7.84 -6.66 12.18
C SER A 371 6.78 -7.61 12.72
N ALA A 372 5.50 -7.36 12.42
CA ALA A 372 4.38 -8.24 12.77
C ALA A 372 4.45 -9.61 12.11
N PHE A 373 5.13 -9.73 10.98
CA PHE A 373 5.33 -10.98 10.25
C PHE A 373 6.67 -11.66 10.58
N GLY A 374 7.39 -11.16 11.60
CA GLY A 374 8.65 -11.73 12.06
C GLY A 374 9.90 -11.22 11.34
N VAL A 375 9.79 -10.14 10.55
CA VAL A 375 10.95 -9.42 10.05
C VAL A 375 11.60 -8.69 11.23
N GLU A 376 12.91 -8.90 11.44
CA GLU A 376 13.66 -8.24 12.50
C GLU A 376 13.51 -6.71 12.38
N SER A 377 13.16 -6.05 13.47
CA SER A 377 13.13 -4.59 13.45
C SER A 377 14.56 -4.03 13.46
N SER A 378 14.71 -2.85 12.91
CA SER A 378 16.00 -2.16 12.91
C SER A 378 16.48 -1.82 14.31
N LEU A 379 15.55 -1.58 15.25
CA LEU A 379 15.88 -1.40 16.65
C LEU A 379 16.39 -2.71 17.29
N ASP A 380 15.69 -3.83 17.07
CA ASP A 380 16.11 -5.14 17.60
C ASP A 380 17.48 -5.55 17.01
N ALA A 381 17.68 -5.32 15.71
CA ALA A 381 18.97 -5.57 15.07
C ALA A 381 20.10 -4.71 15.67
N PHE A 382 19.80 -3.45 15.95
CA PHE A 382 20.75 -2.55 16.62
C PHE A 382 21.07 -3.03 18.03
N LEU A 383 20.06 -3.33 18.85
CA LEU A 383 20.26 -3.79 20.24
C LEU A 383 21.06 -5.10 20.28
N ARG A 384 20.72 -6.04 19.41
CA ARG A 384 21.47 -7.30 19.27
C ARG A 384 22.93 -7.07 18.87
N ASN A 385 23.18 -6.16 17.93
CA ASN A 385 24.54 -5.83 17.50
C ASN A 385 25.32 -5.10 18.61
N LYS A 386 24.64 -4.19 19.34
CA LYS A 386 25.20 -3.53 20.52
C LYS A 386 25.62 -4.58 21.58
N GLU A 387 24.74 -5.49 21.94
CA GLU A 387 25.00 -6.55 22.90
C GLU A 387 26.16 -7.47 22.45
N ASN A 388 26.16 -7.88 21.17
CA ASN A 388 27.24 -8.69 20.62
C ASN A 388 28.57 -7.93 20.62
N THR A 389 28.55 -6.64 20.34
CA THR A 389 29.74 -5.80 20.39
C THR A 389 30.20 -5.65 21.83
N GLU A 390 29.33 -5.42 22.78
CA GLU A 390 29.68 -5.37 24.22
C GLU A 390 30.24 -6.70 24.72
N LYS A 391 29.68 -7.85 24.34
CA LYS A 391 30.24 -9.17 24.66
C LYS A 391 31.63 -9.36 24.06
N ARG A 392 31.84 -8.93 22.82
CA ARG A 392 33.16 -8.97 22.16
C ARG A 392 34.15 -8.01 22.80
N ILE A 393 33.68 -6.86 23.26
CA ILE A 393 34.47 -5.87 23.99
C ILE A 393 34.87 -6.41 25.36
N LYS A 394 33.99 -7.08 26.09
CA LYS A 394 34.33 -7.73 27.37
C LYS A 394 35.42 -8.78 27.22
N ASN A 395 35.50 -9.47 26.08
CA ASN A 395 36.48 -10.51 25.78
C ASN A 395 37.68 -9.99 24.96
N LYS A 396 37.83 -8.67 24.81
CA LYS A 396 38.90 -8.10 24.01
C LYS A 396 40.27 -8.27 24.69
N LYS A 397 41.27 -8.63 23.91
CA LYS A 397 42.65 -8.55 24.34
C LYS A 397 43.09 -7.09 24.33
N THR A 398 43.49 -6.60 25.49
CA THR A 398 44.10 -5.27 25.65
C THR A 398 45.55 -5.44 26.05
N LYS A 399 46.42 -4.54 25.62
CA LYS A 399 47.83 -4.47 26.04
C LYS A 399 48.19 -3.02 26.30
N ASP A 400 49.16 -2.83 27.19
CA ASP A 400 49.77 -1.51 27.38
C ASP A 400 50.51 -1.09 26.09
N LEU A 401 50.67 0.22 25.94
CA LEU A 401 51.41 0.78 24.82
C LEU A 401 52.88 0.50 24.96
N SER A 402 53.55 0.20 23.83
CA SER A 402 54.99 0.17 23.76
C SER A 402 55.59 1.56 23.91
N SER A 403 56.89 1.65 24.21
CA SER A 403 57.61 2.95 24.31
C SER A 403 57.42 3.81 23.04
N LYS A 404 57.43 3.19 21.84
CA LYS A 404 57.22 3.90 20.57
C LYS A 404 55.78 4.42 20.43
N GLU A 405 54.78 3.64 20.83
CA GLU A 405 53.37 4.04 20.81
C GLU A 405 53.07 5.14 21.86
N ASN A 406 53.71 5.11 23.03
CA ASN A 406 53.62 6.19 24.01
C ASN A 406 54.19 7.50 23.45
N LYS A 407 55.34 7.48 22.79
CA LYS A 407 55.88 8.67 22.09
C LYS A 407 54.91 9.18 21.01
N ALA A 408 54.19 8.29 20.31
CA ALA A 408 53.18 8.67 19.36
C ALA A 408 51.98 9.37 20.06
N ILE A 409 51.54 8.90 21.22
CA ILE A 409 50.49 9.58 22.03
C ILE A 409 50.97 10.96 22.49
N ASP A 410 52.22 11.08 23.00
CA ASP A 410 52.78 12.37 23.42
C ASP A 410 52.85 13.35 22.26
N PHE A 411 53.20 12.85 21.05
CA PHE A 411 53.12 13.65 19.82
C PHE A 411 51.71 14.11 19.48
N LEU A 412 50.66 13.25 19.61
CA LEU A 412 49.29 13.61 19.39
C LEU A 412 48.80 14.69 20.40
N PHE A 413 49.22 14.60 21.66
CA PHE A 413 48.99 15.66 22.65
C PHE A 413 49.69 16.97 22.26
N LYS A 414 50.97 16.92 21.87
CA LYS A 414 51.70 18.09 21.37
C LYS A 414 50.98 18.75 20.20
N ALA A 415 50.48 17.96 19.26
CA ALA A 415 49.70 18.45 18.12
C ALA A 415 48.38 19.09 18.57
N SER A 416 47.64 18.44 19.47
CA SER A 416 46.35 18.96 19.99
C SER A 416 46.54 20.26 20.77
N ARG A 417 47.58 20.37 21.62
CA ARG A 417 47.95 21.60 22.36
C ARG A 417 48.27 22.76 21.41
N SER A 418 48.97 22.48 20.33
CA SER A 418 49.34 23.51 19.36
C SER A 418 48.13 23.98 18.54
N MET A 419 47.15 23.12 18.30
CA MET A 419 45.98 23.43 17.52
C MET A 419 44.84 23.97 18.36
N SER A 420 44.70 23.51 19.61
CA SER A 420 43.63 23.96 20.53
C SER A 420 44.20 24.18 21.96
N PRO A 421 44.87 25.31 22.21
CA PRO A 421 45.53 25.56 23.51
C PRO A 421 44.57 25.55 24.71
N GLY A 422 43.36 26.04 24.54
CA GLY A 422 42.33 26.07 25.61
C GLY A 422 41.90 24.67 26.05
N PHE A 423 41.76 23.78 25.08
CA PHE A 423 41.46 22.37 25.35
C PHE A 423 42.62 21.62 26.00
N ALA A 424 43.85 21.95 25.63
CA ALA A 424 45.04 21.30 26.14
C ALA A 424 45.29 21.52 27.63
N LYS A 425 44.79 22.63 28.19
CA LYS A 425 44.88 22.89 29.65
C LYS A 425 44.09 21.85 30.46
N LEU A 426 43.03 21.24 29.89
CA LEU A 426 42.27 20.20 30.55
C LEU A 426 43.04 18.87 30.72
N PHE A 427 44.09 18.65 29.93
CA PHE A 427 44.88 17.42 29.89
C PHE A 427 46.38 17.63 30.11
N ASN A 428 46.72 18.64 30.91
CA ASN A 428 48.13 18.98 31.12
C ASN A 428 48.80 17.95 32.04
N ARG A 429 49.74 17.16 31.51
CA ARG A 429 50.52 16.16 32.26
C ARG A 429 51.70 16.75 33.04
N GLU A 430 52.05 18.01 32.80
CA GLU A 430 53.30 18.60 33.33
C GLU A 430 53.10 19.35 34.65
N ASN A 431 51.87 19.69 35.07
CA ASN A 431 51.57 20.33 36.34
C ASN A 431 50.48 19.56 37.08
N GLU A 432 50.81 18.91 38.18
CA GLU A 432 49.90 18.07 38.97
C GLU A 432 48.70 18.86 39.59
N GLU A 433 48.81 20.17 39.74
CA GLU A 433 47.74 20.99 40.35
C GLU A 433 46.59 21.38 39.44
N ASP A 434 46.73 21.31 38.10
CA ASP A 434 45.73 21.74 37.12
C ASP A 434 45.10 20.60 36.28
N ASN A 435 45.41 19.36 36.59
CA ASN A 435 44.92 18.20 35.81
C ASN A 435 43.47 17.85 36.18
N LEU A 436 42.52 18.36 35.41
CA LEU A 436 41.10 18.00 35.51
C LEU A 436 40.86 16.52 35.14
N TYR A 437 41.72 15.88 34.33
CA TYR A 437 41.50 14.50 33.88
C TYR A 437 42.80 13.70 33.76
N ASP A 438 42.98 12.65 34.57
CA ASP A 438 44.01 11.64 34.37
C ASP A 438 43.55 10.61 33.34
N VAL A 439 44.10 10.66 32.12
CA VAL A 439 43.70 9.80 31.01
C VAL A 439 44.85 8.81 30.71
N LYS A 440 44.58 7.52 30.87
CA LYS A 440 45.50 6.42 30.53
C LYS A 440 45.15 5.86 29.15
N PHE A 441 46.14 5.45 28.40
CA PHE A 441 45.98 4.87 27.08
C PHE A 441 46.38 3.41 27.04
N LYS A 442 45.53 2.58 26.41
CA LYS A 442 45.81 1.17 26.15
C LYS A 442 45.50 0.80 24.70
N LYS A 443 46.21 -0.23 24.23
CA LYS A 443 46.01 -0.77 22.90
C LYS A 443 44.94 -1.84 22.88
N ILE A 444 44.02 -1.76 21.89
CA ILE A 444 42.96 -2.71 21.68
C ILE A 444 43.12 -3.46 20.35
N PHE A 445 42.72 -4.72 20.34
CA PHE A 445 42.80 -5.61 19.19
C PHE A 445 41.40 -5.97 18.62
N CYS A 446 40.38 -5.19 18.93
CA CYS A 446 39.02 -5.42 18.47
C CYS A 446 38.82 -4.71 17.13
N LYS A 447 38.49 -5.47 16.08
CA LYS A 447 38.30 -4.93 14.72
C LYS A 447 37.09 -4.00 14.57
N GLU A 448 36.16 -4.08 15.50
CA GLU A 448 34.90 -3.32 15.49
C GLU A 448 35.04 -1.91 16.10
N LEU A 449 36.10 -1.68 16.86
CA LEU A 449 36.34 -0.40 17.55
C LEU A 449 37.64 0.21 17.10
N LEU A 450 37.62 1.49 16.76
CA LEU A 450 38.83 2.29 16.52
C LEU A 450 39.31 2.99 17.79
N GLY A 451 38.37 3.40 18.65
CA GLY A 451 38.61 4.00 19.95
C GLY A 451 37.48 3.69 20.92
N GLU A 452 37.71 3.81 22.21
CA GLU A 452 36.73 3.72 23.28
C GLU A 452 37.28 4.33 24.56
N LEU A 453 36.52 5.23 25.17
CA LEU A 453 36.77 5.72 26.51
C LEU A 453 36.03 4.83 27.52
N LYS A 454 36.75 4.33 28.55
CA LYS A 454 36.12 3.71 29.72
C LYS A 454 36.46 4.50 30.97
N ASN A 455 35.45 4.78 31.75
CA ASN A 455 35.62 5.26 33.12
C ASN A 455 36.12 4.09 33.98
N GLY A 456 37.21 4.28 34.69
CA GLY A 456 37.65 3.35 35.73
C GLY A 456 36.70 3.41 36.94
N ASN A 457 36.86 2.46 37.90
CA ASN A 457 36.12 2.45 39.17
C ASN A 457 36.43 3.65 40.10
N ASP A 458 37.56 4.34 39.84
CA ASP A 458 37.90 5.61 40.47
C ASP A 458 37.40 6.80 39.65
N TYR A 459 36.77 7.76 40.28
CA TYR A 459 36.14 8.93 39.65
C TYR A 459 37.07 9.74 38.73
N ASN A 460 38.37 9.56 38.81
CA ASN A 460 39.37 10.34 38.08
C ASN A 460 40.18 9.53 37.03
N SER A 461 40.11 8.21 36.95
CA SER A 461 40.89 7.45 36.00
C SER A 461 40.06 7.03 34.77
N LYS A 462 40.27 7.71 33.67
CA LYS A 462 39.69 7.38 32.37
C LYS A 462 40.71 6.63 31.53
N ILE A 463 40.29 5.52 30.89
CA ILE A 463 41.19 4.74 30.01
C ILE A 463 40.66 4.86 28.59
N ILE A 464 41.46 5.45 27.71
CA ILE A 464 41.21 5.47 26.27
C ILE A 464 41.87 4.26 25.62
N TYR A 465 41.07 3.47 24.93
CA TYR A 465 41.54 2.34 24.14
C TYR A 465 41.64 2.76 22.69
N LEU A 466 42.83 2.64 22.07
CA LEU A 466 43.06 2.90 20.66
C LEU A 466 43.38 1.61 19.92
N HIS A 467 42.77 1.42 18.75
CA HIS A 467 43.04 0.22 17.95
C HIS A 467 44.49 0.20 17.45
N LYS A 468 45.15 -0.98 17.51
CA LYS A 468 46.56 -1.14 17.10
C LYS A 468 46.86 -0.60 15.70
N ASP A 469 45.91 -0.73 14.75
CA ASP A 469 46.11 -0.32 13.36
C ASP A 469 46.05 1.22 13.18
N LEU A 470 45.59 1.97 14.19
CA LEU A 470 45.64 3.43 14.17
C LEU A 470 47.05 3.95 14.17
N PHE A 471 47.92 3.31 14.92
CA PHE A 471 49.35 3.69 14.98
C PHE A 471 50.07 3.49 13.64
N LYS A 472 49.50 2.71 12.71
CA LYS A 472 49.95 2.52 11.33
C LYS A 472 49.25 3.44 10.33
N SER A 473 48.23 4.14 10.74
CA SER A 473 47.40 4.99 9.86
C SER A 473 48.09 6.34 9.59
N ASN A 474 47.49 7.12 8.66
CA ASN A 474 47.91 8.50 8.45
C ASN A 474 47.49 9.38 9.65
N PHE A 475 48.16 10.55 9.77
CA PHE A 475 47.92 11.49 10.87
C PHE A 475 46.46 11.85 11.03
N GLY A 476 45.78 12.24 9.95
CA GLY A 476 44.39 12.66 10.01
C GLY A 476 43.48 11.60 10.61
N ARG A 477 43.69 10.32 10.30
CA ARG A 477 42.88 9.22 10.83
C ARG A 477 43.09 8.97 12.31
N ILE A 478 44.34 8.86 12.76
CA ILE A 478 44.60 8.65 14.18
C ILE A 478 44.23 9.89 15.00
N PHE A 479 44.55 11.07 14.50
CA PHE A 479 44.29 12.32 15.19
C PHE A 479 42.81 12.61 15.36
N SER A 480 41.98 12.37 14.34
CA SER A 480 40.54 12.51 14.46
C SER A 480 39.92 11.57 15.50
N ILE A 481 40.37 10.31 15.56
CA ILE A 481 39.88 9.37 16.59
C ILE A 481 40.42 9.78 17.98
N PHE A 482 41.65 10.23 18.07
CA PHE A 482 42.23 10.74 19.32
C PHE A 482 41.42 11.94 19.87
N LEU A 483 41.09 12.93 19.03
CA LEU A 483 40.29 14.06 19.43
C LEU A 483 38.86 13.65 19.83
N HIS A 484 38.27 12.70 19.11
CA HIS A 484 36.95 12.16 19.43
C HIS A 484 36.90 11.57 20.85
N GLU A 485 37.88 10.70 21.17
CA GLU A 485 37.93 10.09 22.51
C GLU A 485 38.28 11.10 23.63
N LEU A 486 39.11 12.09 23.31
CA LEU A 486 39.38 13.19 24.25
C LEU A 486 38.13 14.07 24.49
N SER A 487 37.29 14.25 23.45
CA SER A 487 36.04 14.99 23.59
C SER A 487 35.08 14.30 24.56
N HIS A 488 34.99 12.97 24.53
CA HIS A 488 34.27 12.20 25.55
C HIS A 488 34.88 12.40 26.94
N ALA A 489 36.20 12.38 27.03
CA ALA A 489 36.88 12.54 28.30
C ALA A 489 36.64 13.93 28.92
N SER A 490 36.60 14.99 28.12
CA SER A 490 36.40 16.36 28.60
C SER A 490 34.95 16.74 28.84
N SER A 491 34.04 16.33 27.97
CA SER A 491 32.63 16.69 28.07
C SER A 491 31.81 15.79 29.01
N GLY A 492 32.33 14.58 29.30
CA GLY A 492 31.53 13.54 29.97
C GLY A 492 30.34 13.03 29.16
N GLY A 493 30.11 13.58 27.97
CA GLY A 493 28.97 13.28 27.11
C GLY A 493 29.13 11.97 26.34
N ALA A 494 28.02 11.30 26.06
CA ALA A 494 27.98 10.14 25.15
C ALA A 494 27.91 10.59 23.70
N ASP A 495 28.22 9.68 22.75
CA ASP A 495 27.97 9.91 21.32
C ASP A 495 26.56 10.46 21.07
N GLY A 496 26.45 11.61 20.40
CA GLY A 496 25.19 12.27 20.08
C GLY A 496 24.62 13.16 21.20
N SER A 497 25.30 13.31 22.34
CA SER A 497 24.95 14.35 23.31
C SER A 497 25.37 15.73 22.79
N ARG A 498 24.71 16.77 23.27
CA ARG A 498 25.04 18.16 22.90
C ARG A 498 26.43 18.53 23.40
N GLU A 499 26.74 18.18 24.63
CA GLU A 499 28.01 18.47 25.29
C GLU A 499 29.19 17.87 24.51
N PHE A 500 29.05 16.62 24.07
CA PHE A 500 30.05 15.95 23.23
C PHE A 500 30.17 16.63 21.85
N SER A 501 29.02 16.91 21.21
CA SER A 501 28.98 17.51 19.87
C SER A 501 29.58 18.91 19.87
N ASP A 502 29.27 19.72 20.87
CA ASP A 502 29.79 21.08 21.03
C ASP A 502 31.31 21.04 21.28
N CYS A 503 31.80 20.13 22.12
CA CYS A 503 33.23 19.94 22.37
C CYS A 503 33.98 19.51 21.12
N LEU A 504 33.47 18.49 20.39
CA LEU A 504 34.10 18.00 19.17
C LEU A 504 34.11 19.05 18.07
N THR A 505 33.01 19.81 17.91
CA THR A 505 32.89 20.89 16.94
C THR A 505 33.89 21.99 17.21
N PHE A 506 34.05 22.41 18.46
CA PHE A 506 35.05 23.38 18.86
C PHE A 506 36.48 22.93 18.52
N LEU A 507 36.80 21.66 18.76
CA LEU A 507 38.12 21.11 18.42
C LEU A 507 38.38 21.06 16.93
N LEU A 508 37.37 20.71 16.13
CA LEU A 508 37.44 20.69 14.67
C LEU A 508 37.60 22.10 14.10
N GLU A 509 36.87 23.07 14.58
CA GLU A 509 36.97 24.48 14.20
C GLU A 509 38.39 25.00 14.41
N GLN A 510 38.91 24.85 15.63
CA GLN A 510 40.29 25.24 15.96
C GLN A 510 41.32 24.56 15.07
N SER A 511 41.09 23.28 14.74
CA SER A 511 42.01 22.52 13.89
C SER A 511 41.99 22.99 12.43
N ILE A 512 40.82 23.37 11.93
CA ILE A 512 40.63 23.89 10.55
C ILE A 512 41.29 25.27 10.41
N GLU A 513 41.11 26.16 11.39
CA GLU A 513 41.74 27.49 11.38
C GLU A 513 43.27 27.39 11.33
N LYS A 514 43.84 26.35 11.90
CA LYS A 514 45.30 26.10 11.95
C LYS A 514 45.78 25.06 10.94
N ASN A 515 45.16 24.99 9.76
CA ASN A 515 45.40 23.97 8.73
C ASN A 515 46.88 23.82 8.32
N LYS A 516 47.65 24.92 8.28
CA LYS A 516 49.10 24.90 8.00
C LYS A 516 49.87 24.04 9.01
N LYS A 517 49.48 24.09 10.29
CA LYS A 517 50.06 23.25 11.34
C LYS A 517 49.68 21.77 11.18
N ILE A 518 48.43 21.47 10.72
CA ILE A 518 47.99 20.11 10.44
C ILE A 518 48.92 19.45 9.41
N ASN A 519 49.25 20.16 8.34
CA ASN A 519 50.17 19.65 7.32
C ASN A 519 51.58 19.40 7.86
N LEU A 520 52.08 20.25 8.76
CA LEU A 520 53.35 20.06 9.43
C LEU A 520 53.35 18.79 10.29
N TYR A 521 52.34 18.64 11.15
CA TYR A 521 52.16 17.47 11.98
C TYR A 521 51.95 16.18 11.18
N ALA A 522 51.24 16.26 10.04
CA ALA A 522 51.05 15.14 9.16
C ALA A 522 52.39 14.60 8.56
N LYS A 523 53.29 15.52 8.25
CA LYS A 523 54.66 15.13 7.80
C LYS A 523 55.48 14.54 8.95
N GLU A 524 55.48 15.18 10.11
CA GLU A 524 56.22 14.75 11.29
C GLU A 524 55.71 13.39 11.83
N TRP A 525 54.42 13.09 11.68
CA TRP A 525 53.79 11.83 12.11
C TRP A 525 54.47 10.59 11.55
N ASN A 526 55.04 10.66 10.36
CA ASN A 526 55.74 9.53 9.77
C ASN A 526 56.91 9.01 10.65
N ASN A 527 57.49 9.86 11.51
CA ASN A 527 58.54 9.48 12.45
C ASN A 527 58.01 8.68 13.66
N TYR A 528 56.70 8.82 13.97
CA TYR A 528 56.05 8.18 15.11
C TYR A 528 55.21 6.97 14.70
N ARG A 529 54.91 6.83 13.41
CA ARG A 529 54.13 5.73 12.86
C ARG A 529 54.83 4.39 13.12
N VAL A 530 54.09 3.40 13.67
CA VAL A 530 54.59 2.11 14.15
C VAL A 530 54.33 0.98 13.16
#